data_b61eb26c123d131fed8066ed6ed8ccf0
#
_entry.id   b61eb26c123d131fed8066ed6ed8ccf0
#
_cell.length_a   1.000
_cell.length_b   1.000
_cell.length_c   1.000
_cell.angle_alpha   90.00
_cell.angle_beta   90.00
_cell.angle_gamma   90.00
#
_symmetry.space_group_name_H-M   'P 1'
#
loop_
_entity.id
_entity.type
_entity.pdbx_description
1 polymer ?
#
loop_
_entity_poly.entity_id
_entity_poly.type
_entity_poly.pdbx_seq_one_letter_code
_entity_poly.pdbx_strand_id
1 'polypeptide(L)'
;MKKIIEYPAEITFKTIFSRSDDIDAAIDEILIARGIAGSVTCAESRNGKFLSYTITAEFESETLLQNICGAISSITGFIMML
;
A
#
# COMPACT_ATOMS: atom_id res chain seq x y z
N MET A 1 -21.35 5.62 -14.13
CA MET A 1 -21.60 4.23 -13.66
C MET A 1 -20.58 3.84 -12.61
N LYS A 2 -21.03 3.34 -11.48
CA LYS A 2 -20.10 2.87 -10.44
C LYS A 2 -19.47 1.56 -10.86
N LYS A 3 -18.16 1.48 -10.70
CA LYS A 3 -17.46 0.23 -10.90
C LYS A 3 -17.57 -0.61 -9.63
N ILE A 4 -18.10 -1.81 -9.77
CA ILE A 4 -18.26 -2.72 -8.64
C ILE A 4 -17.11 -3.71 -8.68
N ILE A 5 -16.40 -3.81 -7.54
CA ILE A 5 -15.34 -4.78 -7.38
C ILE A 5 -15.90 -5.97 -6.62
N GLU A 6 -15.75 -7.14 -7.19
CA GLU A 6 -16.16 -8.39 -6.53
C GLU A 6 -14.98 -8.99 -5.80
N TYR A 7 -15.18 -9.35 -4.55
CA TYR A 7 -14.15 -9.94 -3.70
C TYR A 7 -14.35 -11.44 -3.58
N PRO A 8 -13.26 -12.21 -3.43
CA PRO A 8 -11.87 -11.76 -3.34
C PRO A 8 -11.37 -11.21 -4.68
N ALA A 9 -10.52 -10.20 -4.62
CA ALA A 9 -9.99 -9.55 -5.81
C ALA A 9 -8.53 -9.20 -5.64
N GLU A 10 -7.75 -9.32 -6.70
CA GLU A 10 -6.39 -8.79 -6.73
C GLU A 10 -6.45 -7.31 -7.03
N ILE A 11 -5.85 -6.51 -6.17
CA ILE A 11 -5.87 -5.06 -6.29
C ILE A 11 -4.45 -4.55 -6.24
N THR A 12 -4.15 -3.59 -7.12
CA THR A 12 -2.88 -2.90 -7.16
C THR A 12 -3.13 -1.44 -6.85
N PHE A 13 -2.39 -0.90 -5.89
CA PHE A 13 -2.44 0.53 -5.58
C PHE A 13 -1.05 1.06 -5.30
N LYS A 14 -0.89 2.37 -5.47
CA LYS A 14 0.38 3.04 -5.34
C LYS A 14 0.31 4.06 -4.20
N THR A 15 1.36 4.09 -3.40
CA THR A 15 1.47 5.04 -2.29
C THR A 15 2.73 5.86 -2.46
N ILE A 16 2.68 7.12 -2.05
CA ILE A 16 3.82 8.03 -2.14
C ILE A 16 4.17 8.54 -0.75
N PHE A 17 5.46 8.47 -0.44
CA PHE A 17 6.00 8.89 0.85
C PHE A 17 7.15 9.88 0.65
N SER A 18 7.33 10.76 1.63
CA SER A 18 8.61 11.46 1.77
C SER A 18 9.68 10.43 2.09
N ARG A 19 10.89 10.61 1.55
CA ARG A 19 11.96 9.66 1.83
C ARG A 19 12.19 9.54 3.33
N SER A 20 12.14 8.32 3.81
CA SER A 20 12.49 8.00 5.19
C SER A 20 12.91 6.54 5.25
N ASP A 21 13.53 6.17 6.36
CA ASP A 21 13.98 4.79 6.54
C ASP A 21 12.82 3.89 6.96
N ASP A 22 12.94 2.61 6.64
CA ASP A 22 12.04 1.55 7.13
C ASP A 22 10.59 1.61 6.68
N ILE A 23 10.28 2.36 5.60
CA ILE A 23 8.91 2.40 5.07
C ILE A 23 8.53 1.01 4.53
N ASP A 24 9.42 0.36 3.80
CA ASP A 24 9.19 -0.97 3.26
C ASP A 24 8.92 -1.99 4.37
N ALA A 25 9.70 -1.94 5.45
CA ALA A 25 9.50 -2.81 6.59
C ALA A 25 8.14 -2.55 7.26
N ALA A 26 7.74 -1.28 7.37
CA ALA A 26 6.45 -0.91 7.94
C ALA A 26 5.28 -1.44 7.10
N ILE A 27 5.38 -1.34 5.77
CA ILE A 27 4.36 -1.86 4.87
C ILE A 27 4.29 -3.39 4.98
N ASP A 28 5.43 -4.06 4.95
CA ASP A 28 5.48 -5.52 5.06
C ASP A 28 4.86 -5.98 6.37
N GLU A 29 5.16 -5.30 7.47
CA GLU A 29 4.63 -5.64 8.78
C GLU A 29 3.09 -5.52 8.80
N ILE A 30 2.54 -4.49 8.17
CA ILE A 30 1.10 -4.31 8.07
C ILE A 30 0.46 -5.48 7.31
N LEU A 31 1.05 -5.89 6.20
CA LEU A 31 0.53 -6.99 5.39
C LEU A 31 0.64 -8.33 6.14
N ILE A 32 1.78 -8.59 6.74
CA ILE A 32 2.03 -9.84 7.47
C ILE A 32 1.08 -9.96 8.66
N ALA A 33 0.88 -8.88 9.41
CA ALA A 33 0.00 -8.89 10.58
C ALA A 33 -1.43 -9.24 10.22
N ARG A 34 -1.83 -9.05 8.96
CA ARG A 34 -3.18 -9.33 8.48
C ARG A 34 -3.24 -10.59 7.63
N GLY A 35 -2.14 -11.34 7.55
CA GLY A 35 -2.08 -12.59 6.80
C GLY A 35 -2.18 -12.40 5.29
N ILE A 36 -1.75 -11.27 4.78
CA ILE A 36 -1.82 -10.97 3.35
C ILE A 36 -0.48 -11.22 2.70
N ALA A 37 -0.48 -12.07 1.67
CA ALA A 37 0.67 -12.28 0.82
C ALA A 37 0.54 -11.38 -0.39
N GLY A 38 1.47 -10.44 -0.54
CA GLY A 38 1.44 -9.52 -1.66
C GLY A 38 2.85 -9.20 -2.13
N SER A 39 2.94 -8.45 -3.22
CA SER A 39 4.21 -7.94 -3.71
C SER A 39 4.26 -6.43 -3.51
N VAL A 40 5.43 -5.94 -3.12
CA VAL A 40 5.67 -4.52 -2.89
C VAL A 40 6.90 -4.13 -3.70
N THR A 41 6.74 -3.15 -4.59
CA THR A 41 7.86 -2.62 -5.35
C THR A 41 8.07 -1.16 -5.01
N CYS A 42 9.32 -0.73 -4.99
CA CYS A 42 9.67 0.63 -4.62
C CYS A 42 10.35 1.33 -5.79
N ALA A 43 10.02 2.60 -6.00
CA ALA A 43 10.70 3.45 -6.96
C ALA A 43 10.98 4.80 -6.33
N GLU A 44 12.16 5.36 -6.64
CA GLU A 44 12.52 6.69 -6.17
C GLU A 44 12.13 7.75 -7.18
N SER A 45 11.77 8.94 -6.70
CA SER A 45 11.61 10.08 -7.56
C SER A 45 12.96 10.50 -8.14
N ARG A 46 12.94 11.31 -9.21
CA ARG A 46 14.15 11.72 -9.91
C ARG A 46 15.22 12.35 -9.00
N ASN A 47 14.78 13.12 -8.01
CA ASN A 47 15.70 13.79 -7.07
C ASN A 47 15.88 13.03 -5.76
N GLY A 48 15.29 11.85 -5.63
CA GLY A 48 15.40 11.04 -4.42
C GLY A 48 14.64 11.54 -3.22
N LYS A 49 13.81 12.58 -3.35
CA LYS A 49 13.06 13.14 -2.22
C LYS A 49 11.82 12.33 -1.86
N PHE A 50 11.28 11.58 -2.81
CA PHE A 50 10.06 10.82 -2.63
C PHE A 50 10.26 9.38 -2.99
N LEU A 51 9.54 8.51 -2.30
CA LEU A 51 9.52 7.08 -2.60
C LEU A 51 8.09 6.70 -2.95
N SER A 52 7.92 5.89 -3.99
CA SER A 52 6.63 5.32 -4.30
C SER A 52 6.67 3.81 -4.10
N TYR A 53 5.64 3.28 -3.45
CA TYR A 53 5.49 1.85 -3.21
C TYR A 53 4.24 1.38 -3.92
N THR A 54 4.40 0.44 -4.83
CA THR A 54 3.28 -0.19 -5.51
C THR A 54 3.02 -1.52 -4.85
N ILE A 55 1.81 -1.71 -4.37
CA ILE A 55 1.41 -2.89 -3.62
C ILE A 55 0.36 -3.63 -4.42
N THR A 56 0.61 -4.92 -4.66
CA THR A 56 -0.33 -5.80 -5.35
C THR A 56 -0.60 -6.98 -4.45
N ALA A 57 -1.85 -7.22 -4.14
CA ALA A 57 -2.23 -8.33 -3.27
C ALA A 57 -3.70 -8.72 -3.50
N GLU A 58 -4.04 -9.92 -3.11
CA GLU A 58 -5.43 -10.35 -3.11
C GLU A 58 -6.08 -9.96 -1.79
N PHE A 59 -7.23 -9.30 -1.88
CA PHE A 59 -8.00 -8.88 -0.72
C PHE A 59 -9.34 -9.62 -0.70
N GLU A 60 -9.69 -10.16 0.45
CA GLU A 60 -10.91 -10.94 0.61
C GLU A 60 -12.16 -10.07 0.70
N SER A 61 -12.01 -8.82 1.12
CA SER A 61 -13.13 -7.91 1.28
C SER A 61 -12.70 -6.46 1.15
N GLU A 62 -13.65 -5.59 0.87
CA GLU A 62 -13.41 -4.15 0.85
C GLU A 62 -13.01 -3.64 2.23
N THR A 63 -13.62 -4.19 3.28
CA THR A 63 -13.29 -3.80 4.65
C THR A 63 -11.81 -4.05 4.96
N LEU A 64 -11.28 -5.20 4.53
CA LEU A 64 -9.87 -5.52 4.72
C LEU A 64 -8.98 -4.57 3.92
N LEU A 65 -9.35 -4.28 2.67
CA LEU A 65 -8.61 -3.34 1.84
C LEU A 65 -8.56 -1.96 2.48
N GLN A 66 -9.71 -1.45 2.94
CA GLN A 66 -9.78 -0.15 3.60
C GLN A 66 -8.96 -0.11 4.89
N ASN A 67 -8.97 -1.20 5.65
CA ASN A 67 -8.19 -1.30 6.89
C ASN A 67 -6.70 -1.18 6.58
N ILE A 68 -6.24 -1.87 5.55
CA ILE A 68 -4.83 -1.83 5.16
C ILE A 68 -4.45 -0.46 4.62
N CYS A 69 -5.28 0.13 3.77
CA CYS A 69 -5.02 1.48 3.25
C CYS A 69 -4.94 2.50 4.38
N GLY A 70 -5.81 2.39 5.39
CA GLY A 70 -5.77 3.25 6.56
C GLY A 70 -4.49 3.07 7.37
N ALA A 71 -4.06 1.82 7.57
CA ALA A 71 -2.83 1.53 8.30
C ALA A 71 -1.60 2.09 7.58
N ILE A 72 -1.54 1.91 6.26
CA ILE A 72 -0.43 2.43 5.45
C ILE A 72 -0.40 3.95 5.47
N SER A 73 -1.57 4.59 5.38
CA SER A 73 -1.64 6.05 5.41
C SER A 73 -1.24 6.64 6.76
N SER A 74 -1.17 5.82 7.79
CA SER A 74 -0.71 6.25 9.12
C SER A 74 0.80 6.14 9.31
N ILE A 75 1.53 5.61 8.33
CA ILE A 75 2.98 5.54 8.39
C ILE A 75 3.56 6.94 8.25
N THR A 76 4.55 7.27 9.08
CA THR A 76 5.22 8.57 9.02
C THR A 76 5.79 8.83 7.63
N GLY A 77 5.51 10.02 7.10
CA GLY A 77 5.98 10.42 5.77
C GLY A 77 4.98 10.16 4.65
N PHE A 78 3.85 9.54 4.95
CA PHE A 78 2.82 9.30 3.95
C PHE A 78 2.32 10.61 3.34
N ILE A 79 2.22 10.65 2.01
CA ILE A 79 1.74 11.83 1.28
C ILE A 79 0.40 11.56 0.61
N MET A 80 0.33 10.53 -0.22
CA MET A 80 -0.91 10.24 -0.94
C MET A 80 -0.96 8.79 -1.40
N MET A 81 -2.17 8.37 -1.75
CA MET A 81 -2.45 7.05 -2.28
C MET A 81 -3.19 7.20 -3.60
N LEU A 82 -2.77 6.45 -4.59
CA LEU A 82 -3.35 6.49 -5.94
C LEU A 82 -4.06 5.20 -6.30
#